data_f9c6ed85d6c9c1b835f0d201a57a056d
#
_entry.id   f9c6ed85d6c9c1b835f0d201a57a056d
#
_cell.length_a   1.000
_cell.length_b   1.000
_cell.length_c   1.000
_cell.angle_alpha   90.00
_cell.angle_beta   90.00
_cell.angle_gamma   90.00
#
_symmetry.space_group_name_H-M   'P 1'
#
loop_
_entity.id
_entity.type
_entity.pdbx_description
1 polymer ?
#
loop_
_entity_poly.entity_id
_entity_poly.type
_entity_poly.pdbx_seq_one_letter_code
_entity_poly.pdbx_strand_id
1 'polypeptide(L)'
;MAVVVAAWARHAIWWQVYPLGFLGAEPESAPVSAPRPRLRTLAAWIDYLVELGANGLALGPVFSSGTHGYDTVDHFTIDPRLGTEEDLDTLIAACHDRGVRVSLDGVFNHVGRGFPAFVEVVEQGPASPRAAWFHLDIDQPGPDGFGYRQFEGHPGLVELNHDNPEVADHVARVMSYWCDRGVDAWRLDAAYAVAPTFWKAVLPRVRERHPDVWVFGEMIHGDYAGYVRESGLDAVTQYEVWKAIWSSLNDRNLFELAHALGRHADLLATFLPLTFVGNHDTTRLASQLTDPRHVAPALAVLFTVPGVPTVYYGDERGMRGVKEERAGGDDAIRPAYPSDPAGLDAPAPIYDLHRQLIGVRRRNAWINDATVAEPDVVRNEVIAYRVTDASHTLAVVLNTGDETAELRLPTADGRVAAGDGTAAAGGDGGLDVTVAAHSYLIVT
;
A
#
# COMPACT_ATOMS: atom_id res chain seq x y z
N MET A 1 19.85 16.23 -5.68
CA MET A 1 18.86 16.51 -6.73
C MET A 1 17.52 16.06 -6.15
N ALA A 2 16.49 16.90 -6.22
CA ALA A 2 15.15 16.46 -5.83
C ALA A 2 14.77 15.26 -6.71
N VAL A 3 14.24 14.21 -6.12
CA VAL A 3 13.67 13.06 -6.85
C VAL A 3 12.54 13.62 -7.69
N VAL A 4 12.62 13.50 -9.01
CA VAL A 4 11.53 13.90 -9.90
C VAL A 4 10.49 12.79 -9.82
N VAL A 5 9.57 12.91 -8.87
CA VAL A 5 8.43 12.01 -8.75
C VAL A 5 7.59 12.14 -10.01
N ALA A 6 7.18 11.03 -10.59
CA ALA A 6 6.20 11.03 -11.68
C ALA A 6 4.97 11.85 -11.28
N ALA A 7 4.70 12.94 -12.00
CA ALA A 7 3.71 13.95 -11.57
C ALA A 7 2.31 13.34 -11.35
N TRP A 8 1.96 12.30 -12.10
CA TRP A 8 0.69 11.58 -11.99
C TRP A 8 0.52 10.87 -10.65
N ALA A 9 1.62 10.33 -10.07
CA ALA A 9 1.59 9.52 -8.87
C ALA A 9 1.12 10.31 -7.63
N ARG A 10 1.36 11.62 -7.60
CA ARG A 10 0.91 12.51 -6.51
C ARG A 10 -0.60 12.53 -6.35
N HIS A 11 -1.34 12.26 -7.42
CA HIS A 11 -2.81 12.26 -7.46
C HIS A 11 -3.40 10.87 -7.58
N ALA A 12 -2.58 9.84 -7.43
CA ALA A 12 -3.06 8.46 -7.42
C ALA A 12 -3.84 8.17 -6.13
N ILE A 13 -4.89 7.40 -6.28
CA ILE A 13 -5.61 6.72 -5.20
C ILE A 13 -5.68 5.27 -5.64
N TRP A 14 -4.98 4.41 -4.92
CA TRP A 14 -4.85 3.02 -5.29
C TRP A 14 -6.00 2.17 -4.73
N TRP A 15 -6.51 1.26 -5.53
CA TRP A 15 -7.26 0.10 -5.07
C TRP A 15 -6.32 -1.10 -5.11
N GLN A 16 -5.95 -1.61 -3.93
CA GLN A 16 -5.01 -2.71 -3.80
C GLN A 16 -5.75 -4.04 -3.82
N VAL A 17 -5.30 -4.94 -4.68
CA VAL A 17 -5.83 -6.29 -4.83
C VAL A 17 -4.73 -7.32 -4.62
N TYR A 18 -4.97 -8.34 -3.81
CA TYR A 18 -4.15 -9.54 -3.73
C TYR A 18 -4.72 -10.58 -4.71
N PRO A 19 -4.12 -10.78 -5.90
CA PRO A 19 -4.79 -11.47 -7.02
C PRO A 19 -5.13 -12.94 -6.74
N LEU A 20 -4.22 -13.69 -6.10
CA LEU A 20 -4.46 -15.11 -5.81
C LEU A 20 -5.69 -15.30 -4.92
N GLY A 21 -5.82 -14.50 -3.85
CA GLY A 21 -7.00 -14.53 -2.98
C GLY A 21 -8.23 -14.01 -3.71
N PHE A 22 -8.19 -12.78 -4.23
CA PHE A 22 -9.30 -12.12 -4.90
C PHE A 22 -9.96 -12.99 -6.00
N LEU A 23 -9.13 -13.65 -6.80
CA LEU A 23 -9.57 -14.49 -7.93
C LEU A 23 -9.83 -15.96 -7.53
N GLY A 24 -9.76 -16.29 -6.25
CA GLY A 24 -10.02 -17.63 -5.74
C GLY A 24 -9.07 -18.68 -6.33
N ALA A 25 -7.78 -18.34 -6.40
CA ALA A 25 -6.77 -19.28 -6.87
C ALA A 25 -6.49 -20.36 -5.81
N GLU A 26 -6.01 -21.49 -6.26
CA GLU A 26 -5.60 -22.57 -5.39
C GLU A 26 -4.41 -22.15 -4.50
N PRO A 27 -4.31 -22.62 -3.22
CA PRO A 27 -3.23 -22.22 -2.31
C PRO A 27 -1.83 -22.61 -2.82
N GLU A 28 -1.73 -23.76 -3.52
CA GLU A 28 -0.48 -24.26 -4.07
C GLU A 28 -0.52 -24.27 -5.59
N SER A 29 0.62 -23.94 -6.21
CA SER A 29 0.81 -24.13 -7.63
C SER A 29 1.03 -25.61 -7.92
N ALA A 30 -0.06 -26.32 -8.19
CA ALA A 30 0.06 -27.64 -8.78
C ALA A 30 0.56 -27.55 -10.21
N PRO A 31 1.16 -28.60 -10.81
CA PRO A 31 1.43 -28.62 -12.23
C PRO A 31 0.13 -28.40 -12.98
N VAL A 32 -0.10 -27.16 -13.43
CA VAL A 32 -1.34 -26.79 -14.13
C VAL A 32 -1.19 -27.23 -15.57
N SER A 33 -2.11 -28.05 -16.05
CA SER A 33 -2.10 -28.54 -17.43
C SER A 33 -2.33 -27.41 -18.47
N ALA A 34 -2.91 -26.27 -18.03
CA ALA A 34 -3.09 -25.06 -18.82
C ALA A 34 -3.29 -23.85 -17.89
N PRO A 35 -2.80 -22.64 -18.24
CA PRO A 35 -3.08 -21.42 -17.50
C PRO A 35 -4.59 -21.13 -17.43
N ARG A 36 -5.04 -20.59 -16.30
CA ARG A 36 -6.43 -20.18 -16.07
C ARG A 36 -6.54 -18.66 -16.24
N PRO A 37 -7.32 -18.13 -17.18
CA PRO A 37 -7.34 -16.69 -17.52
C PRO A 37 -8.12 -15.85 -16.49
N ARG A 38 -7.81 -16.01 -15.19
CA ARG A 38 -8.49 -15.33 -14.08
C ARG A 38 -8.23 -13.82 -14.06
N LEU A 39 -7.04 -13.35 -14.50
CA LEU A 39 -6.76 -11.92 -14.61
C LEU A 39 -7.76 -11.19 -15.50
N ARG A 40 -8.33 -11.85 -16.51
CA ARG A 40 -9.37 -11.25 -17.37
C ARG A 40 -10.63 -10.90 -16.58
N THR A 41 -10.96 -11.66 -15.53
CA THR A 41 -12.14 -11.35 -14.70
C THR A 41 -11.92 -10.07 -13.88
N LEU A 42 -10.67 -9.72 -13.57
CA LEU A 42 -10.36 -8.48 -12.88
C LEU A 42 -10.71 -7.25 -13.72
N ALA A 43 -10.73 -7.36 -15.06
CA ALA A 43 -11.15 -6.27 -15.94
C ALA A 43 -12.61 -5.85 -15.71
N ALA A 44 -13.48 -6.75 -15.25
CA ALA A 44 -14.87 -6.41 -14.90
C ALA A 44 -14.97 -5.48 -13.67
N TRP A 45 -13.90 -5.35 -12.89
CA TRP A 45 -13.84 -4.54 -11.68
C TRP A 45 -13.31 -3.12 -11.93
N ILE A 46 -12.83 -2.82 -13.15
CA ILE A 46 -12.22 -1.49 -13.42
C ILE A 46 -13.26 -0.38 -13.27
N ASP A 47 -14.49 -0.57 -13.74
CA ASP A 47 -15.56 0.42 -13.56
C ASP A 47 -15.91 0.63 -12.09
N TYR A 48 -15.95 -0.43 -11.29
CA TYR A 48 -16.15 -0.37 -9.86
C TYR A 48 -15.04 0.46 -9.16
N LEU A 49 -13.78 0.22 -9.52
CA LEU A 49 -12.64 0.98 -9.03
C LEU A 49 -12.78 2.48 -9.38
N VAL A 50 -13.16 2.79 -10.62
CA VAL A 50 -13.38 4.17 -11.08
C VAL A 50 -14.56 4.83 -10.35
N GLU A 51 -15.66 4.10 -10.16
CA GLU A 51 -16.82 4.57 -9.41
C GLU A 51 -16.52 4.82 -7.92
N LEU A 52 -15.65 4.02 -7.32
CA LEU A 52 -15.12 4.25 -5.97
C LEU A 52 -14.36 5.59 -5.91
N GLY A 53 -13.82 6.06 -7.02
CA GLY A 53 -12.99 7.26 -7.16
C GLY A 53 -11.50 6.99 -7.17
N ALA A 54 -11.07 5.72 -7.19
CA ALA A 54 -9.68 5.35 -7.39
C ALA A 54 -9.26 5.52 -8.86
N ASN A 55 -7.97 5.65 -9.12
CA ASN A 55 -7.38 5.76 -10.45
C ASN A 55 -6.07 4.97 -10.57
N GLY A 56 -5.85 4.05 -9.66
CA GLY A 56 -4.75 3.10 -9.68
C GLY A 56 -5.20 1.72 -9.21
N LEU A 57 -4.76 0.68 -9.91
CA LEU A 57 -4.88 -0.73 -9.53
C LEU A 57 -3.51 -1.22 -9.05
N ALA A 58 -3.38 -1.47 -7.75
CA ALA A 58 -2.16 -2.04 -7.19
C ALA A 58 -2.33 -3.54 -7.01
N LEU A 59 -1.62 -4.32 -7.81
CA LEU A 59 -1.64 -5.78 -7.75
C LEU A 59 -0.55 -6.29 -6.81
N GLY A 60 -0.92 -7.14 -5.85
CA GLY A 60 0.02 -8.02 -5.17
C GLY A 60 0.70 -8.98 -6.16
N PRO A 61 1.50 -9.96 -5.69
CA PRO A 61 2.28 -10.82 -6.57
C PRO A 61 1.46 -11.49 -7.67
N VAL A 62 1.93 -11.35 -8.91
CA VAL A 62 1.31 -11.97 -10.11
C VAL A 62 2.23 -12.95 -10.80
N PHE A 63 3.51 -13.00 -10.40
CA PHE A 63 4.50 -13.84 -11.05
C PHE A 63 4.41 -15.30 -10.60
N SER A 64 4.93 -16.21 -11.44
CA SER A 64 4.98 -17.63 -11.14
C SER A 64 5.60 -17.87 -9.78
N SER A 65 4.90 -18.59 -8.91
CA SER A 65 5.27 -18.84 -7.53
C SER A 65 4.90 -20.26 -7.09
N GLY A 66 5.49 -20.72 -5.99
CA GLY A 66 5.19 -22.04 -5.43
C GLY A 66 3.85 -22.05 -4.71
N THR A 67 3.55 -21.00 -3.92
CA THR A 67 2.39 -20.93 -3.02
C THR A 67 1.70 -19.58 -3.06
N HIS A 68 2.03 -18.68 -2.14
CA HIS A 68 1.33 -17.41 -1.88
C HIS A 68 1.77 -16.22 -2.74
N GLY A 69 2.60 -16.43 -3.75
CA GLY A 69 3.09 -15.35 -4.62
C GLY A 69 4.40 -14.71 -4.17
N TYR A 70 4.70 -14.69 -2.87
CA TYR A 70 5.96 -14.13 -2.35
C TYR A 70 7.13 -15.12 -2.42
N ASP A 71 6.92 -16.35 -2.79
CA ASP A 71 7.91 -17.37 -3.10
C ASP A 71 8.11 -17.52 -4.61
N THR A 72 8.46 -16.41 -5.25
CA THR A 72 8.58 -16.30 -6.72
C THR A 72 9.53 -17.32 -7.30
N VAL A 73 9.08 -18.00 -8.36
CA VAL A 73 9.84 -18.99 -9.13
C VAL A 73 10.35 -18.40 -10.44
N ASP A 74 9.57 -17.54 -11.09
CA ASP A 74 9.99 -16.87 -12.33
C ASP A 74 9.35 -15.48 -12.40
N HIS A 75 10.18 -14.44 -12.45
CA HIS A 75 9.75 -13.04 -12.53
C HIS A 75 9.28 -12.61 -13.93
N PHE A 76 9.51 -13.42 -14.98
CA PHE A 76 9.12 -13.10 -16.35
C PHE A 76 7.84 -13.81 -16.80
N THR A 77 7.32 -14.74 -15.99
CA THR A 77 6.14 -15.54 -16.30
C THR A 77 5.04 -15.24 -15.28
N ILE A 78 3.82 -15.05 -15.78
CA ILE A 78 2.64 -14.91 -14.92
C ILE A 78 2.31 -16.25 -14.26
N ASP A 79 1.85 -16.21 -13.02
CA ASP A 79 1.42 -17.41 -12.31
C ASP A 79 0.30 -18.11 -13.09
N PRO A 80 0.45 -19.40 -13.44
CA PRO A 80 -0.53 -20.11 -14.25
C PRO A 80 -1.91 -20.24 -13.58
N ARG A 81 -1.99 -20.03 -12.26
CA ARG A 81 -3.26 -19.95 -11.54
C ARG A 81 -4.01 -18.64 -11.86
N LEU A 82 -3.32 -17.59 -12.31
CA LEU A 82 -3.86 -16.28 -12.64
C LEU A 82 -4.09 -16.10 -14.15
N GLY A 83 -3.20 -16.63 -14.98
CA GLY A 83 -3.32 -16.47 -16.43
C GLY A 83 -1.99 -16.55 -17.17
N THR A 84 -1.91 -15.80 -18.24
CA THR A 84 -0.74 -15.63 -19.10
C THR A 84 -0.29 -14.17 -19.11
N GLU A 85 0.87 -13.90 -19.72
CA GLU A 85 1.32 -12.54 -19.99
C GLU A 85 0.33 -11.73 -20.82
N GLU A 86 -0.32 -12.39 -21.84
CA GLU A 86 -1.36 -11.77 -22.66
C GLU A 86 -2.60 -11.39 -21.86
N ASP A 87 -2.95 -12.19 -20.83
CA ASP A 87 -4.06 -11.86 -19.93
C ASP A 87 -3.74 -10.62 -19.08
N LEU A 88 -2.49 -10.48 -18.62
CA LEU A 88 -2.04 -9.27 -17.91
C LEU A 88 -1.98 -8.05 -18.85
N ASP A 89 -1.46 -8.20 -20.07
CA ASP A 89 -1.46 -7.11 -21.07
C ASP A 89 -2.88 -6.61 -21.36
N THR A 90 -3.82 -7.54 -21.49
CA THR A 90 -5.23 -7.21 -21.70
C THR A 90 -5.80 -6.42 -20.52
N LEU A 91 -5.47 -6.81 -19.29
CA LEU A 91 -5.87 -6.09 -18.08
C LEU A 91 -5.25 -4.68 -18.01
N ILE A 92 -3.94 -4.56 -18.29
CA ILE A 92 -3.25 -3.27 -18.31
C ILE A 92 -3.86 -2.33 -19.34
N ALA A 93 -4.11 -2.83 -20.58
CA ALA A 93 -4.73 -2.04 -21.63
C ALA A 93 -6.13 -1.55 -21.21
N ALA A 94 -6.95 -2.43 -20.64
CA ALA A 94 -8.27 -2.08 -20.15
C ALA A 94 -8.23 -1.03 -19.00
N CYS A 95 -7.24 -1.10 -18.13
CA CYS A 95 -6.98 -0.08 -17.10
C CYS A 95 -6.64 1.27 -17.75
N HIS A 96 -5.69 1.28 -18.67
CA HIS A 96 -5.25 2.51 -19.36
C HIS A 96 -6.38 3.17 -20.16
N ASP A 97 -7.22 2.40 -20.82
CA ASP A 97 -8.41 2.90 -21.54
C ASP A 97 -9.37 3.65 -20.61
N ARG A 98 -9.33 3.38 -19.31
CA ARG A 98 -10.13 4.06 -18.27
C ARG A 98 -9.34 5.10 -17.47
N GLY A 99 -8.09 5.39 -17.86
CA GLY A 99 -7.20 6.29 -17.14
C GLY A 99 -6.72 5.76 -15.78
N VAL A 100 -6.76 4.44 -15.60
CA VAL A 100 -6.29 3.75 -14.38
C VAL A 100 -4.86 3.30 -14.58
N ARG A 101 -3.97 3.64 -13.64
CA ARG A 101 -2.58 3.20 -13.60
C ARG A 101 -2.46 1.82 -12.94
N VAL A 102 -1.43 1.06 -13.34
CA VAL A 102 -1.19 -0.29 -12.81
C VAL A 102 0.15 -0.37 -12.10
N SER A 103 0.13 -0.87 -10.85
CA SER A 103 1.32 -1.20 -10.07
C SER A 103 1.45 -2.70 -9.92
N LEU A 104 2.66 -3.23 -10.07
CA LEU A 104 2.99 -4.61 -9.73
C LEU A 104 3.79 -4.68 -8.43
N ASP A 105 3.80 -5.86 -7.84
CA ASP A 105 4.57 -6.20 -6.64
C ASP A 105 5.88 -6.90 -7.04
N GLY A 106 7.00 -6.28 -6.72
CA GLY A 106 8.34 -6.78 -6.98
C GLY A 106 8.92 -7.46 -5.76
N VAL A 107 8.84 -8.78 -5.71
CA VAL A 107 9.48 -9.60 -4.66
C VAL A 107 10.94 -9.82 -5.07
N PHE A 108 11.83 -8.91 -4.65
CA PHE A 108 13.24 -8.91 -5.06
C PHE A 108 14.21 -9.05 -3.88
N ASN A 109 13.71 -9.13 -2.65
CA ASN A 109 14.54 -9.46 -1.51
C ASN A 109 14.91 -10.95 -1.50
N HIS A 110 13.97 -11.80 -1.88
CA HIS A 110 14.09 -13.25 -1.84
C HIS A 110 13.34 -13.89 -3.00
N VAL A 111 13.55 -15.19 -3.19
CA VAL A 111 12.88 -16.03 -4.19
C VAL A 111 12.45 -17.35 -3.57
N GLY A 112 11.51 -18.05 -4.21
CA GLY A 112 11.14 -19.41 -3.86
C GLY A 112 12.26 -20.42 -4.17
N ARG A 113 12.25 -21.57 -3.51
CA ARG A 113 13.21 -22.65 -3.75
C ARG A 113 13.15 -23.21 -5.18
N GLY A 114 12.04 -23.03 -5.89
CA GLY A 114 11.89 -23.40 -7.29
C GLY A 114 12.51 -22.41 -8.29
N PHE A 115 13.09 -21.31 -7.82
CA PHE A 115 13.75 -20.34 -8.70
C PHE A 115 14.94 -20.98 -9.44
N PRO A 116 15.03 -20.88 -10.79
CA PRO A 116 15.98 -21.67 -11.59
C PRO A 116 17.43 -21.57 -11.14
N ALA A 117 17.90 -20.36 -10.77
CA ALA A 117 19.26 -20.18 -10.29
C ALA A 117 19.50 -20.92 -8.95
N PHE A 118 18.48 -21.00 -8.06
CA PHE A 118 18.62 -21.74 -6.82
C PHE A 118 18.54 -23.26 -7.03
N VAL A 119 17.67 -23.71 -7.94
CA VAL A 119 17.59 -25.14 -8.33
C VAL A 119 18.96 -25.61 -8.87
N GLU A 120 19.62 -24.81 -9.74
CA GLU A 120 20.96 -25.12 -10.23
C GLU A 120 21.97 -25.24 -9.09
N VAL A 121 21.89 -24.34 -8.08
CA VAL A 121 22.77 -24.43 -6.89
C VAL A 121 22.50 -25.70 -6.07
N VAL A 122 21.24 -26.09 -5.91
CA VAL A 122 20.89 -27.34 -5.20
C VAL A 122 21.43 -28.57 -5.94
N GLU A 123 21.35 -28.59 -7.28
CA GLU A 123 21.81 -29.72 -8.11
C GLU A 123 23.35 -29.81 -8.22
N GLN A 124 24.05 -28.67 -8.34
CA GLN A 124 25.50 -28.62 -8.60
C GLN A 124 26.32 -28.32 -7.35
N GLY A 125 25.66 -27.95 -6.25
CA GLY A 125 26.33 -27.53 -5.02
C GLY A 125 26.93 -26.11 -5.08
N PRO A 126 27.71 -25.74 -4.05
CA PRO A 126 28.33 -24.40 -3.94
C PRO A 126 29.32 -24.04 -5.06
N ALA A 127 29.67 -24.98 -5.91
CA ALA A 127 30.54 -24.76 -7.10
C ALA A 127 29.74 -24.25 -8.32
N SER A 128 28.41 -24.20 -8.26
CA SER A 128 27.57 -23.64 -9.33
C SER A 128 27.96 -22.19 -9.65
N PRO A 129 27.97 -21.78 -10.92
CA PRO A 129 28.11 -20.38 -11.31
C PRO A 129 27.05 -19.46 -10.67
N ARG A 130 25.91 -20.03 -10.30
CA ARG A 130 24.80 -19.29 -9.64
C ARG A 130 24.92 -19.18 -8.13
N ALA A 131 25.90 -19.86 -7.51
CA ALA A 131 26.10 -19.82 -6.05
C ALA A 131 26.25 -18.38 -5.52
N ALA A 132 26.92 -17.50 -6.27
CA ALA A 132 27.11 -16.10 -5.92
C ALA A 132 25.81 -15.25 -5.91
N TRP A 133 24.70 -15.78 -6.43
CA TRP A 133 23.38 -15.11 -6.38
C TRP A 133 22.74 -15.16 -5.00
N PHE A 134 23.25 -16.02 -4.12
CA PHE A 134 22.70 -16.30 -2.80
C PHE A 134 23.78 -16.19 -1.73
N HIS A 135 23.35 -16.03 -0.48
CA HIS A 135 24.24 -16.09 0.68
C HIS A 135 24.29 -17.53 1.20
N LEU A 136 25.22 -18.34 0.67
CA LEU A 136 25.39 -19.72 1.08
C LEU A 136 26.26 -19.81 2.33
N ASP A 137 25.95 -20.78 3.21
CA ASP A 137 26.74 -21.17 4.37
C ASP A 137 27.19 -22.63 4.16
N ILE A 138 28.41 -22.81 3.68
CA ILE A 138 28.97 -24.12 3.35
C ILE A 138 29.43 -24.91 4.59
N ASP A 139 29.60 -24.23 5.72
CA ASP A 139 30.04 -24.83 6.99
C ASP A 139 28.84 -25.33 7.82
N GLN A 140 27.63 -24.93 7.47
CA GLN A 140 26.39 -25.41 8.07
C GLN A 140 25.62 -26.30 7.08
N PRO A 141 25.78 -27.63 7.14
CA PRO A 141 25.08 -28.52 6.23
C PRO A 141 23.57 -28.50 6.52
N GLY A 142 22.82 -27.92 5.57
CA GLY A 142 21.36 -27.99 5.51
C GLY A 142 20.90 -29.25 4.76
N PRO A 143 19.59 -29.37 4.49
CA PRO A 143 19.03 -30.51 3.73
C PRO A 143 19.66 -30.69 2.33
N ASP A 144 20.18 -29.64 1.74
CA ASP A 144 20.77 -29.61 0.41
C ASP A 144 22.31 -29.78 0.44
N GLY A 145 22.90 -30.11 1.61
CA GLY A 145 24.35 -30.24 1.81
C GLY A 145 25.05 -28.90 2.13
N PHE A 146 24.32 -27.78 2.17
CA PHE A 146 24.77 -26.45 2.56
C PHE A 146 23.61 -25.68 3.22
N GLY A 147 23.93 -24.67 4.02
CA GLY A 147 22.98 -23.67 4.52
C GLY A 147 22.85 -22.49 3.55
N TYR A 148 21.83 -21.68 3.74
CA TYR A 148 21.65 -20.43 3.00
C TYR A 148 20.85 -19.44 3.85
N ARG A 149 21.01 -18.14 3.56
CA ARG A 149 20.27 -17.11 4.25
C ARG A 149 18.79 -17.13 3.82
N GLN A 150 17.89 -17.02 4.82
CA GLN A 150 16.44 -17.15 4.66
C GLN A 150 15.77 -15.88 5.14
N PHE A 151 14.78 -15.40 4.40
CA PHE A 151 14.01 -14.25 4.81
C PHE A 151 13.14 -14.59 6.02
N GLU A 152 13.33 -13.85 7.11
CA GLU A 152 12.59 -13.99 8.39
C GLU A 152 12.53 -15.43 8.95
N GLY A 153 13.53 -16.24 8.63
CA GLY A 153 13.60 -17.63 9.10
C GLY A 153 12.71 -18.61 8.34
N HIS A 154 12.14 -18.20 7.21
CA HIS A 154 11.34 -19.07 6.34
C HIS A 154 12.20 -19.81 5.32
N PRO A 155 12.38 -21.15 5.45
CA PRO A 155 13.28 -21.89 4.55
C PRO A 155 12.81 -21.95 3.09
N GLY A 156 11.55 -21.63 2.83
CA GLY A 156 10.99 -21.50 1.48
C GLY A 156 11.37 -20.20 0.77
N LEU A 157 11.88 -19.19 1.50
CA LEU A 157 12.19 -17.86 1.02
C LEU A 157 13.70 -17.62 1.05
N VAL A 158 14.37 -17.85 -0.09
CA VAL A 158 15.82 -17.79 -0.23
C VAL A 158 16.26 -16.37 -0.53
N GLU A 159 17.02 -15.72 0.36
CA GLU A 159 17.52 -14.36 0.14
C GLU A 159 18.47 -14.28 -1.06
N LEU A 160 18.26 -13.26 -1.89
CA LEU A 160 19.16 -12.90 -2.96
C LEU A 160 20.38 -12.13 -2.43
N ASN A 161 21.53 -12.34 -3.04
CA ASN A 161 22.73 -11.58 -2.75
C ASN A 161 22.73 -10.24 -3.52
N HIS A 162 22.28 -9.18 -2.87
CA HIS A 162 22.17 -7.85 -3.44
C HIS A 162 23.53 -7.17 -3.72
N ASP A 163 24.63 -7.72 -3.21
CA ASP A 163 26.00 -7.28 -3.58
C ASP A 163 26.46 -7.83 -4.93
N ASN A 164 25.73 -8.83 -5.47
CA ASN A 164 26.07 -9.40 -6.78
C ASN A 164 25.46 -8.54 -7.91
N PRO A 165 26.31 -8.00 -8.84
CA PRO A 165 25.84 -7.19 -9.95
C PRO A 165 24.90 -7.92 -10.91
N GLU A 166 25.00 -9.25 -11.05
CA GLU A 166 24.08 -10.04 -11.89
C GLU A 166 22.65 -10.04 -11.31
N VAL A 167 22.51 -9.98 -9.98
CA VAL A 167 21.19 -9.85 -9.32
C VAL A 167 20.62 -8.46 -9.63
N ALA A 168 21.42 -7.39 -9.53
CA ALA A 168 20.99 -6.05 -9.92
C ALA A 168 20.60 -5.96 -11.40
N ASP A 169 21.36 -6.64 -12.30
CA ASP A 169 21.06 -6.74 -13.73
C ASP A 169 19.74 -7.49 -13.97
N HIS A 170 19.50 -8.56 -13.23
CA HIS A 170 18.25 -9.33 -13.32
C HIS A 170 17.06 -8.48 -12.91
N VAL A 171 17.11 -7.83 -11.73
CA VAL A 171 16.01 -7.01 -11.21
C VAL A 171 15.71 -5.84 -12.16
N ALA A 172 16.75 -5.13 -12.65
CA ALA A 172 16.55 -4.05 -13.61
C ALA A 172 15.88 -4.52 -14.91
N ARG A 173 16.25 -5.73 -15.41
CA ARG A 173 15.60 -6.33 -16.59
C ARG A 173 14.17 -6.69 -16.34
N VAL A 174 13.84 -7.29 -15.18
CA VAL A 174 12.46 -7.63 -14.80
C VAL A 174 11.59 -6.37 -14.77
N MET A 175 12.03 -5.35 -14.03
CA MET A 175 11.27 -4.09 -13.91
C MET A 175 11.06 -3.45 -15.29
N SER A 176 12.10 -3.37 -16.12
CA SER A 176 12.01 -2.78 -17.47
C SER A 176 11.10 -3.60 -18.40
N TYR A 177 11.17 -4.94 -18.34
CA TYR A 177 10.35 -5.82 -19.15
C TYR A 177 8.84 -5.59 -18.95
N TRP A 178 8.42 -5.47 -17.70
CA TRP A 178 7.01 -5.23 -17.38
C TRP A 178 6.59 -3.78 -17.62
N CYS A 179 7.52 -2.81 -17.42
CA CYS A 179 7.25 -1.41 -17.83
C CYS A 179 7.10 -1.28 -19.35
N ASP A 180 7.89 -2.03 -20.16
CA ASP A 180 7.72 -2.10 -21.63
C ASP A 180 6.31 -2.62 -22.01
N ARG A 181 5.65 -3.38 -21.14
CA ARG A 181 4.29 -3.93 -21.30
C ARG A 181 3.20 -3.05 -20.67
N GLY A 182 3.57 -1.86 -20.15
CA GLY A 182 2.64 -0.84 -19.68
C GLY A 182 2.48 -0.76 -18.17
N VAL A 183 3.31 -1.42 -17.37
CA VAL A 183 3.31 -1.23 -15.92
C VAL A 183 3.78 0.18 -15.58
N ASP A 184 3.00 0.91 -14.78
CA ASP A 184 3.24 2.31 -14.41
C ASP A 184 4.01 2.46 -13.10
N ALA A 185 3.89 1.49 -12.20
CA ALA A 185 4.49 1.58 -10.87
C ALA A 185 4.94 0.21 -10.32
N TRP A 186 5.83 0.27 -9.34
CA TRP A 186 6.30 -0.89 -8.60
C TRP A 186 6.19 -0.68 -7.10
N ARG A 187 5.58 -1.63 -6.39
CA ARG A 187 5.81 -1.88 -4.97
C ARG A 187 7.04 -2.77 -4.85
N LEU A 188 7.98 -2.44 -4.02
CA LEU A 188 9.11 -3.30 -3.69
C LEU A 188 8.84 -3.96 -2.35
N ASP A 189 8.55 -5.25 -2.40
CA ASP A 189 8.30 -6.08 -1.23
C ASP A 189 9.52 -6.13 -0.32
N ALA A 190 9.32 -6.11 0.99
CA ALA A 190 10.35 -6.17 2.01
C ALA A 190 11.55 -5.22 1.74
N ALA A 191 11.29 -4.00 1.25
CA ALA A 191 12.35 -3.05 0.91
C ALA A 191 13.24 -2.72 2.11
N TYR A 192 12.71 -2.78 3.33
CA TYR A 192 13.47 -2.59 4.58
C TYR A 192 14.60 -3.62 4.77
N ALA A 193 14.49 -4.80 4.14
CA ALA A 193 15.50 -5.86 4.22
C ALA A 193 16.59 -5.72 3.15
N VAL A 194 16.40 -4.85 2.15
CA VAL A 194 17.35 -4.62 1.04
C VAL A 194 18.14 -3.34 1.29
N ALA A 195 19.46 -3.39 1.14
CA ALA A 195 20.29 -2.20 1.30
C ALA A 195 19.90 -1.12 0.26
N PRO A 196 19.75 0.16 0.66
CA PRO A 196 19.32 1.23 -0.25
C PRO A 196 20.27 1.42 -1.44
N THR A 197 21.55 1.07 -1.28
CA THR A 197 22.57 1.12 -2.33
C THR A 197 22.26 0.20 -3.51
N PHE A 198 21.56 -0.91 -3.27
CA PHE A 198 21.10 -1.81 -4.34
C PHE A 198 20.10 -1.09 -5.26
N TRP A 199 19.08 -0.44 -4.69
CA TRP A 199 18.10 0.31 -5.47
C TRP A 199 18.72 1.50 -6.20
N LYS A 200 19.69 2.16 -5.57
CA LYS A 200 20.49 3.22 -6.19
C LYS A 200 21.23 2.76 -7.45
N ALA A 201 21.57 1.48 -7.54
CA ALA A 201 22.18 0.88 -8.72
C ALA A 201 21.15 0.42 -9.77
N VAL A 202 19.98 -0.06 -9.34
CA VAL A 202 18.93 -0.61 -10.20
C VAL A 202 18.07 0.48 -10.85
N LEU A 203 17.54 1.42 -10.04
CA LEU A 203 16.49 2.35 -10.48
C LEU A 203 16.91 3.29 -11.63
N PRO A 204 18.13 3.84 -11.68
CA PRO A 204 18.55 4.67 -12.81
C PRO A 204 18.47 3.93 -14.16
N ARG A 205 18.74 2.63 -14.16
CA ARG A 205 18.70 1.78 -15.38
C ARG A 205 17.27 1.57 -15.89
N VAL A 206 16.32 1.44 -14.95
CA VAL A 206 14.90 1.34 -15.29
C VAL A 206 14.39 2.69 -15.79
N ARG A 207 14.73 3.78 -15.09
CA ARG A 207 14.25 5.14 -15.40
C ARG A 207 14.86 5.72 -16.68
N GLU A 208 15.99 5.22 -17.14
CA GLU A 208 16.54 5.60 -18.46
C GLU A 208 15.55 5.31 -19.60
N ARG A 209 14.77 4.23 -19.49
CA ARG A 209 13.77 3.84 -20.48
C ARG A 209 12.34 4.25 -20.07
N HIS A 210 12.06 4.29 -18.77
CA HIS A 210 10.76 4.54 -18.19
C HIS A 210 10.85 5.68 -17.16
N PRO A 211 11.08 6.94 -17.59
CA PRO A 211 11.31 8.07 -16.68
C PRO A 211 10.13 8.38 -15.77
N ASP A 212 8.90 8.01 -16.17
CA ASP A 212 7.67 8.26 -15.45
C ASP A 212 7.25 7.08 -14.55
N VAL A 213 8.07 6.02 -14.42
CA VAL A 213 7.76 4.91 -13.51
C VAL A 213 7.81 5.38 -12.06
N TRP A 214 6.77 5.09 -11.30
CA TRP A 214 6.73 5.37 -9.86
C TRP A 214 7.11 4.12 -9.07
N VAL A 215 8.07 4.25 -8.14
CA VAL A 215 8.59 3.13 -7.38
C VAL A 215 8.55 3.43 -5.90
N PHE A 216 7.84 2.60 -5.14
CA PHE A 216 7.75 2.72 -3.69
C PHE A 216 8.12 1.41 -3.00
N GLY A 217 8.74 1.54 -1.83
CA GLY A 217 9.17 0.41 -1.04
C GLY A 217 8.23 0.12 0.12
N GLU A 218 8.08 -1.15 0.44
CA GLU A 218 7.52 -1.51 1.73
C GLU A 218 8.55 -1.25 2.83
N MET A 219 8.21 -0.35 3.73
CA MET A 219 9.00 -0.04 4.93
C MET A 219 8.08 -0.13 6.15
N ILE A 220 8.39 -1.06 7.06
CA ILE A 220 7.60 -1.27 8.27
C ILE A 220 8.17 -0.44 9.43
N HIS A 221 9.47 -0.24 9.44
CA HIS A 221 10.21 0.51 10.47
C HIS A 221 11.52 1.10 9.91
N GLY A 222 12.19 1.94 10.69
CA GLY A 222 13.50 2.50 10.35
C GLY A 222 13.46 3.98 9.96
N ASP A 223 14.55 4.47 9.39
CA ASP A 223 14.65 5.84 8.88
C ASP A 223 14.09 5.93 7.45
N TYR A 224 12.79 6.17 7.32
CA TYR A 224 12.09 6.27 6.05
C TYR A 224 12.69 7.34 5.13
N ALA A 225 12.94 8.53 5.69
CA ALA A 225 13.47 9.64 4.90
C ALA A 225 14.92 9.40 4.45
N GLY A 226 15.75 8.81 5.32
CA GLY A 226 17.11 8.39 4.99
C GLY A 226 17.12 7.35 3.89
N TYR A 227 16.27 6.33 4.02
CA TYR A 227 16.15 5.26 3.05
C TYR A 227 15.74 5.76 1.65
N VAL A 228 14.70 6.62 1.57
CA VAL A 228 14.27 7.21 0.30
C VAL A 228 15.38 8.04 -0.35
N ARG A 229 16.07 8.89 0.43
CA ARG A 229 17.17 9.70 -0.09
C ARG A 229 18.33 8.88 -0.62
N GLU A 230 18.66 7.77 0.04
CA GLU A 230 19.79 6.92 -0.33
C GLU A 230 19.46 5.97 -1.46
N SER A 231 18.29 5.35 -1.46
CA SER A 231 17.86 4.37 -2.46
C SER A 231 17.44 5.01 -3.78
N GLY A 232 16.91 6.23 -3.74
CA GLY A 232 16.30 6.89 -4.89
C GLY A 232 14.87 6.40 -5.18
N LEU A 233 14.22 5.72 -4.24
CA LEU A 233 12.79 5.44 -4.29
C LEU A 233 11.97 6.74 -4.30
N ASP A 234 10.78 6.71 -4.88
CA ASP A 234 9.87 7.86 -4.89
C ASP A 234 9.09 7.98 -3.57
N ALA A 235 8.80 6.84 -2.93
CA ALA A 235 8.03 6.77 -1.69
C ALA A 235 8.32 5.48 -0.92
N VAL A 236 7.78 5.43 0.30
CA VAL A 236 7.64 4.19 1.09
C VAL A 236 6.28 4.16 1.78
N THR A 237 5.88 2.98 2.25
CA THR A 237 4.63 2.74 2.99
C THR A 237 4.66 3.39 4.37
N GLN A 238 3.53 3.99 4.79
CA GLN A 238 3.45 4.76 6.05
C GLN A 238 2.79 3.93 7.17
N TYR A 239 3.54 2.95 7.68
CA TYR A 239 3.08 2.08 8.77
C TYR A 239 2.94 2.79 10.12
N GLU A 240 3.70 3.87 10.38
CA GLU A 240 3.57 4.61 11.64
C GLU A 240 2.20 5.28 11.76
N VAL A 241 1.72 5.95 10.69
CA VAL A 241 0.38 6.56 10.68
C VAL A 241 -0.70 5.49 10.68
N TRP A 242 -0.55 4.41 9.91
CA TRP A 242 -1.47 3.28 9.96
C TRP A 242 -1.65 2.76 11.39
N LYS A 243 -0.55 2.49 12.09
CA LYS A 243 -0.58 1.98 13.46
C LYS A 243 -1.22 2.99 14.41
N ALA A 244 -0.84 4.26 14.33
CA ALA A 244 -1.37 5.31 15.19
C ALA A 244 -2.87 5.56 14.99
N ILE A 245 -3.39 5.40 13.76
CA ILE A 245 -4.83 5.53 13.50
C ILE A 245 -5.61 4.50 14.32
N TRP A 246 -5.37 3.20 14.10
CA TRP A 246 -6.20 2.20 14.74
C TRP A 246 -5.95 2.09 16.25
N SER A 247 -4.71 2.23 16.72
CA SER A 247 -4.41 2.12 18.16
C SER A 247 -5.00 3.30 18.94
N SER A 248 -4.84 4.54 18.44
CA SER A 248 -5.41 5.72 19.09
C SER A 248 -6.94 5.67 19.19
N LEU A 249 -7.59 5.17 18.14
CA LEU A 249 -9.05 5.02 18.10
C LEU A 249 -9.55 3.93 19.06
N ASN A 250 -8.82 2.81 19.17
CA ASN A 250 -9.14 1.72 20.09
C ASN A 250 -8.94 2.12 21.56
N ASP A 251 -7.83 2.81 21.83
CA ASP A 251 -7.47 3.23 23.20
C ASP A 251 -8.23 4.50 23.63
N ARG A 252 -8.97 5.13 22.69
CA ARG A 252 -9.59 6.46 22.90
C ARG A 252 -8.56 7.45 23.45
N ASN A 253 -7.35 7.41 22.84
CA ASN A 253 -6.22 8.22 23.23
C ASN A 253 -5.48 8.77 22.00
N LEU A 254 -5.88 9.98 21.58
CA LEU A 254 -5.45 10.56 20.31
C LEU A 254 -4.06 11.24 20.37
N PHE A 255 -3.33 11.14 21.49
CA PHE A 255 -1.96 11.68 21.60
C PHE A 255 -0.97 10.92 20.73
N GLU A 256 -1.15 9.60 20.55
CA GLU A 256 -0.30 8.82 19.64
C GLU A 256 -0.52 9.25 18.18
N LEU A 257 -1.78 9.46 17.77
CA LEU A 257 -2.08 9.98 16.44
C LEU A 257 -1.47 11.37 16.24
N ALA A 258 -1.59 12.26 17.23
CA ALA A 258 -0.98 13.59 17.17
C ALA A 258 0.53 13.53 16.95
N HIS A 259 1.23 12.64 17.69
CA HIS A 259 2.66 12.42 17.52
C HIS A 259 3.00 11.88 16.13
N ALA A 260 2.26 10.88 15.65
CA ALA A 260 2.48 10.29 14.33
C ALA A 260 2.23 11.29 13.19
N LEU A 261 1.25 12.18 13.33
CA LEU A 261 0.99 13.27 12.37
C LEU A 261 2.16 14.26 12.31
N GLY A 262 2.78 14.60 13.44
CA GLY A 262 3.99 15.43 13.47
C GLY A 262 5.16 14.76 12.74
N ARG A 263 5.42 13.49 13.01
CA ARG A 263 6.45 12.71 12.29
C ARG A 263 6.13 12.57 10.79
N HIS A 264 4.86 12.41 10.45
CA HIS A 264 4.42 12.39 9.07
C HIS A 264 4.72 13.73 8.35
N ALA A 265 4.47 14.84 9.02
CA ALA A 265 4.82 16.17 8.48
C ALA A 265 6.32 16.31 8.19
N ASP A 266 7.20 15.75 9.03
CA ASP A 266 8.64 15.73 8.80
C ASP A 266 9.02 14.93 7.53
N LEU A 267 8.33 13.82 7.26
CA LEU A 267 8.57 13.00 6.07
C LEU A 267 8.21 13.73 4.77
N LEU A 268 7.17 14.58 4.80
CA LEU A 268 6.71 15.35 3.63
C LEU A 268 7.77 16.31 3.08
N ALA A 269 8.76 16.68 3.88
CA ALA A 269 9.93 17.43 3.41
C ALA A 269 10.84 16.63 2.47
N THR A 270 10.68 15.30 2.43
CA THR A 270 11.51 14.39 1.62
C THR A 270 10.71 13.70 0.51
N PHE A 271 9.55 13.15 0.82
CA PHE A 271 8.72 12.38 -0.12
C PHE A 271 7.24 12.40 0.30
N LEU A 272 6.37 12.02 -0.61
CA LEU A 272 4.94 11.85 -0.37
C LEU A 272 4.65 10.36 -0.07
N PRO A 273 4.37 9.97 1.19
CA PRO A 273 4.24 8.58 1.58
C PRO A 273 3.01 7.89 0.96
N LEU A 274 3.10 6.56 0.74
CA LEU A 274 1.92 5.75 0.49
C LEU A 274 1.20 5.50 1.82
N THR A 275 -0.04 5.96 1.92
CA THR A 275 -0.87 5.89 3.14
C THR A 275 -1.98 4.86 3.01
N PHE A 276 -2.33 4.19 4.11
CA PHE A 276 -3.35 3.15 4.15
C PHE A 276 -3.90 2.98 5.56
N VAL A 277 -5.05 2.31 5.68
CA VAL A 277 -5.64 1.88 6.96
C VAL A 277 -5.77 0.36 7.07
N GLY A 278 -5.47 -0.35 6.00
CA GLY A 278 -5.39 -1.81 5.91
C GLY A 278 -4.66 -2.22 4.62
N ASN A 279 -4.07 -3.40 4.62
CA ASN A 279 -3.46 -4.04 3.46
C ASN A 279 -3.58 -5.57 3.58
N HIS A 280 -2.97 -6.30 2.64
CA HIS A 280 -3.03 -7.76 2.57
C HIS A 280 -2.21 -8.49 3.65
N ASP A 281 -1.45 -7.77 4.49
CA ASP A 281 -0.58 -8.32 5.54
C ASP A 281 -1.03 -7.91 6.94
N THR A 282 -2.16 -7.22 7.06
CA THR A 282 -2.67 -6.75 8.35
C THR A 282 -4.10 -7.21 8.59
N THR A 283 -4.49 -7.32 9.86
CA THR A 283 -5.90 -7.47 10.23
C THR A 283 -6.71 -6.37 9.56
N ARG A 284 -7.85 -6.72 8.95
CA ARG A 284 -8.71 -5.76 8.25
C ARG A 284 -9.23 -4.67 9.17
N LEU A 285 -9.34 -3.44 8.68
CA LEU A 285 -9.75 -2.28 9.47
C LEU A 285 -11.00 -2.53 10.33
N ALA A 286 -12.05 -3.11 9.74
CA ALA A 286 -13.30 -3.40 10.42
C ALA A 286 -13.19 -4.48 11.52
N SER A 287 -12.12 -5.28 11.53
CA SER A 287 -11.80 -6.24 12.60
C SER A 287 -10.78 -5.67 13.59
N GLN A 288 -9.91 -4.77 13.12
CA GLN A 288 -8.88 -4.12 13.93
C GLN A 288 -9.49 -3.13 14.92
N LEU A 289 -10.55 -2.42 14.50
CA LEU A 289 -11.24 -1.45 15.35
C LEU A 289 -12.22 -2.17 16.30
N THR A 290 -12.11 -1.86 17.58
CA THR A 290 -12.99 -2.40 18.64
C THR A 290 -14.40 -1.77 18.59
N ASP A 291 -14.49 -0.50 18.17
CA ASP A 291 -15.76 0.20 17.96
C ASP A 291 -15.97 0.44 16.45
N PRO A 292 -16.99 -0.16 15.82
CA PRO A 292 -17.25 0.01 14.40
C PRO A 292 -17.57 1.46 13.99
N ARG A 293 -17.99 2.33 14.93
CA ARG A 293 -18.23 3.75 14.65
C ARG A 293 -16.94 4.50 14.31
N HIS A 294 -15.78 3.98 14.76
CA HIS A 294 -14.48 4.59 14.52
C HIS A 294 -13.90 4.33 13.11
N VAL A 295 -14.57 3.53 12.28
CA VAL A 295 -14.17 3.35 10.87
C VAL A 295 -14.23 4.70 10.12
N ALA A 296 -15.26 5.52 10.37
CA ALA A 296 -15.39 6.81 9.71
C ALA A 296 -14.28 7.81 10.11
N PRO A 297 -13.94 7.99 11.40
CA PRO A 297 -12.74 8.73 11.81
C PRO A 297 -11.44 8.23 11.19
N ALA A 298 -11.23 6.90 11.10
CA ALA A 298 -10.02 6.33 10.50
C ALA A 298 -9.89 6.72 9.02
N LEU A 299 -10.97 6.61 8.26
CA LEU A 299 -11.01 6.99 6.84
C LEU A 299 -10.88 8.52 6.66
N ALA A 300 -11.41 9.33 7.58
CA ALA A 300 -11.22 10.77 7.54
C ALA A 300 -9.72 11.13 7.61
N VAL A 301 -8.94 10.47 8.47
CA VAL A 301 -7.48 10.66 8.50
C VAL A 301 -6.85 10.22 7.17
N LEU A 302 -7.13 9.00 6.70
CA LEU A 302 -6.55 8.48 5.46
C LEU A 302 -6.70 9.44 4.28
N PHE A 303 -7.89 10.00 4.09
CA PHE A 303 -8.17 10.82 2.91
C PHE A 303 -7.85 12.30 3.09
N THR A 304 -7.45 12.74 4.29
CA THR A 304 -7.09 14.15 4.53
C THR A 304 -5.60 14.38 4.75
N VAL A 305 -4.84 13.40 5.22
CA VAL A 305 -3.38 13.59 5.33
C VAL A 305 -2.73 13.65 3.94
N PRO A 306 -1.68 14.48 3.74
CA PRO A 306 -0.88 14.44 2.52
C PRO A 306 -0.26 13.05 2.34
N GLY A 307 -0.37 12.47 1.15
CA GLY A 307 0.10 11.12 0.88
C GLY A 307 -0.58 10.54 -0.35
N VAL A 308 -0.21 9.35 -0.75
CA VAL A 308 -0.82 8.57 -1.83
C VAL A 308 -1.69 7.48 -1.20
N PRO A 309 -3.02 7.70 -1.05
CA PRO A 309 -3.86 6.77 -0.31
C PRO A 309 -4.11 5.48 -1.07
N THR A 310 -4.16 4.38 -0.30
CA THR A 310 -4.46 3.04 -0.79
C THR A 310 -5.65 2.47 -0.04
N VAL A 311 -6.61 1.94 -0.78
CA VAL A 311 -7.77 1.20 -0.27
C VAL A 311 -7.55 -0.27 -0.59
N TYR A 312 -7.48 -1.12 0.42
CA TYR A 312 -7.37 -2.56 0.22
C TYR A 312 -8.74 -3.14 -0.12
N TYR A 313 -8.82 -3.99 -1.16
CA TYR A 313 -10.10 -4.57 -1.61
C TYR A 313 -10.88 -5.20 -0.45
N GLY A 314 -12.15 -4.88 -0.35
CA GLY A 314 -13.03 -5.33 0.73
C GLY A 314 -13.12 -4.39 1.91
N ASP A 315 -12.13 -3.53 2.15
CA ASP A 315 -12.22 -2.53 3.23
C ASP A 315 -13.27 -1.48 2.89
N GLU A 316 -13.46 -1.14 1.61
CA GLU A 316 -14.56 -0.29 1.12
C GLU A 316 -15.93 -0.96 1.25
N ARG A 317 -15.96 -2.24 1.56
CA ARG A 317 -17.20 -3.01 1.85
C ARG A 317 -17.38 -3.29 3.35
N GLY A 318 -16.40 -2.90 4.19
CA GLY A 318 -16.39 -3.21 5.61
C GLY A 318 -16.14 -4.69 5.90
N MET A 319 -15.45 -5.38 5.00
CA MET A 319 -15.08 -6.78 5.20
C MET A 319 -14.27 -6.96 6.47
N ARG A 320 -14.50 -8.09 7.13
CA ARG A 320 -13.80 -8.49 8.34
C ARG A 320 -12.82 -9.61 8.03
N GLY A 321 -11.76 -9.70 8.79
CA GLY A 321 -10.75 -10.75 8.75
C GLY A 321 -9.65 -10.43 9.74
N VAL A 322 -9.19 -11.43 10.47
CA VAL A 322 -8.09 -11.32 11.43
C VAL A 322 -6.90 -12.07 10.88
N LYS A 323 -5.75 -11.42 10.82
CA LYS A 323 -4.48 -12.09 10.53
C LYS A 323 -4.07 -12.92 11.73
N GLU A 324 -3.67 -14.17 11.50
CA GLU A 324 -3.20 -15.09 12.53
C GLU A 324 -1.76 -15.52 12.27
N GLU A 325 -0.97 -15.68 13.33
CA GLU A 325 0.42 -16.13 13.27
C GLU A 325 0.51 -17.67 13.13
N ARG A 326 0.04 -18.19 11.99
CA ARG A 326 0.08 -19.62 11.64
C ARG A 326 0.07 -19.82 10.13
N ALA A 327 0.39 -21.01 9.66
CA ALA A 327 0.22 -21.35 8.25
C ALA A 327 -1.25 -21.15 7.82
N GLY A 328 -1.49 -20.46 6.71
CA GLY A 328 -2.83 -20.07 6.23
C GLY A 328 -3.51 -19.00 7.09
N GLY A 329 -2.79 -18.34 8.00
CA GLY A 329 -3.32 -17.30 8.87
C GLY A 329 -3.77 -16.03 8.14
N ASP A 330 -3.33 -15.87 6.89
CA ASP A 330 -3.71 -14.74 6.03
C ASP A 330 -5.00 -14.97 5.22
N ASP A 331 -5.53 -16.20 5.18
CA ASP A 331 -6.69 -16.54 4.34
C ASP A 331 -7.91 -15.67 4.66
N ALA A 332 -8.14 -15.38 5.96
CA ALA A 332 -9.26 -14.56 6.40
C ALA A 332 -9.17 -13.10 5.94
N ILE A 333 -7.96 -12.60 5.71
CA ILE A 333 -7.75 -11.22 5.23
C ILE A 333 -7.62 -11.14 3.72
N ARG A 334 -7.56 -12.28 3.00
CA ARG A 334 -7.39 -12.39 1.54
C ARG A 334 -8.54 -13.17 0.87
N PRO A 335 -9.84 -12.88 1.19
CA PRO A 335 -10.97 -13.67 0.69
C PRO A 335 -11.15 -13.54 -0.82
N ALA A 336 -11.75 -14.58 -1.42
CA ALA A 336 -12.17 -14.52 -2.81
C ALA A 336 -13.33 -13.53 -3.00
N TYR A 337 -13.29 -12.83 -4.13
CA TYR A 337 -14.36 -11.95 -4.60
C TYR A 337 -15.20 -12.63 -5.69
N PRO A 338 -16.44 -12.15 -5.94
CA PRO A 338 -17.22 -12.57 -7.10
C PRO A 338 -16.48 -12.30 -8.40
N SER A 339 -16.92 -12.93 -9.51
CA SER A 339 -16.34 -12.72 -10.84
C SER A 339 -16.53 -11.29 -11.38
N ASP A 340 -17.53 -10.58 -10.88
CA ASP A 340 -17.86 -9.20 -11.24
C ASP A 340 -18.61 -8.49 -10.10
N PRO A 341 -18.69 -7.13 -10.13
CA PRO A 341 -19.36 -6.34 -9.09
C PRO A 341 -20.84 -6.66 -8.85
N ALA A 342 -21.54 -7.22 -9.83
CA ALA A 342 -22.97 -7.58 -9.69
C ALA A 342 -23.17 -8.75 -8.71
N GLY A 343 -22.12 -9.52 -8.45
CA GLY A 343 -22.11 -10.56 -7.41
C GLY A 343 -21.95 -10.03 -5.97
N LEU A 344 -21.70 -8.75 -5.80
CA LEU A 344 -21.67 -8.14 -4.45
C LEU A 344 -23.09 -7.93 -3.92
N ASP A 345 -23.25 -8.05 -2.61
CA ASP A 345 -24.44 -7.57 -1.92
C ASP A 345 -24.65 -6.07 -2.17
N ALA A 346 -25.85 -5.55 -1.82
CA ALA A 346 -26.20 -4.13 -1.96
C ALA A 346 -25.08 -3.22 -1.39
N PRO A 347 -24.89 -2.00 -1.90
CA PRO A 347 -23.84 -1.09 -1.47
C PRO A 347 -23.86 -0.92 0.04
N ALA A 348 -22.71 -1.18 0.69
CA ALA A 348 -22.57 -0.94 2.12
C ALA A 348 -22.43 0.57 2.36
N PRO A 349 -22.96 1.13 3.46
CA PRO A 349 -22.79 2.54 3.81
C PRO A 349 -21.31 3.00 3.81
N ILE A 350 -20.40 2.07 4.10
CA ILE A 350 -18.95 2.33 4.09
C ILE A 350 -18.41 2.57 2.68
N TYR A 351 -19.00 1.99 1.62
CA TYR A 351 -18.65 2.28 0.24
C TYR A 351 -18.96 3.74 -0.13
N ASP A 352 -20.14 4.20 0.26
CA ASP A 352 -20.54 5.60 0.02
C ASP A 352 -19.67 6.56 0.84
N LEU A 353 -19.25 6.18 2.05
CA LEU A 353 -18.32 6.95 2.86
C LEU A 353 -16.95 7.08 2.19
N HIS A 354 -16.40 6.00 1.63
CA HIS A 354 -15.16 6.06 0.84
C HIS A 354 -15.31 7.03 -0.34
N ARG A 355 -16.37 6.91 -1.12
CA ARG A 355 -16.65 7.80 -2.26
C ARG A 355 -16.75 9.26 -1.82
N GLN A 356 -17.45 9.54 -0.72
CA GLN A 356 -17.59 10.87 -0.16
C GLN A 356 -16.22 11.47 0.21
N LEU A 357 -15.39 10.72 0.95
CA LEU A 357 -14.07 11.18 1.42
C LEU A 357 -13.06 11.30 0.29
N ILE A 358 -13.06 10.34 -0.65
CA ILE A 358 -12.29 10.45 -1.89
C ILE A 358 -12.73 11.69 -2.66
N GLY A 359 -14.03 11.97 -2.72
CA GLY A 359 -14.56 13.19 -3.33
C GLY A 359 -14.08 14.47 -2.64
N VAL A 360 -13.99 14.48 -1.31
CA VAL A 360 -13.37 15.61 -0.57
C VAL A 360 -11.92 15.79 -1.01
N ARG A 361 -11.11 14.71 -1.02
CA ARG A 361 -9.72 14.78 -1.43
C ARG A 361 -9.55 15.25 -2.87
N ARG A 362 -10.36 14.74 -3.82
CA ARG A 362 -10.30 15.12 -5.24
C ARG A 362 -10.60 16.61 -5.46
N ARG A 363 -11.56 17.17 -4.71
CA ARG A 363 -11.87 18.62 -4.75
C ARG A 363 -10.77 19.48 -4.10
N ASN A 364 -9.95 18.89 -3.24
CA ASN A 364 -8.85 19.55 -2.54
C ASN A 364 -7.50 18.92 -2.94
N ALA A 365 -7.22 18.83 -4.24
CA ALA A 365 -6.02 18.19 -4.78
C ALA A 365 -4.70 18.81 -4.26
N TRP A 366 -4.75 20.06 -3.78
CA TRP A 366 -3.66 20.77 -3.12
C TRP A 366 -3.17 20.06 -1.83
N ILE A 367 -3.97 19.17 -1.21
CA ILE A 367 -3.56 18.37 -0.05
C ILE A 367 -2.22 17.65 -0.30
N ASN A 368 -1.94 17.24 -1.54
CA ASN A 368 -0.69 16.52 -1.87
C ASN A 368 0.55 17.42 -1.87
N ASP A 369 0.37 18.74 -1.87
CA ASP A 369 1.44 19.73 -1.78
C ASP A 369 1.49 20.41 -0.41
N ALA A 370 0.59 20.04 0.48
CA ALA A 370 0.42 20.60 1.80
C ALA A 370 1.29 19.89 2.85
N THR A 371 1.30 20.43 4.05
CA THR A 371 1.83 19.79 5.25
C THR A 371 0.75 19.67 6.31
N VAL A 372 0.99 18.82 7.31
CA VAL A 372 0.17 18.74 8.53
C VAL A 372 0.75 19.70 9.55
N ALA A 373 -0.05 20.67 9.99
CA ALA A 373 0.32 21.59 11.06
C ALA A 373 0.28 20.88 12.42
N GLU A 374 0.97 21.45 13.41
CA GLU A 374 0.80 21.01 14.79
C GLU A 374 -0.69 21.06 15.17
N PRO A 375 -1.24 20.00 15.80
CA PRO A 375 -2.65 19.95 16.14
C PRO A 375 -3.09 21.11 17.05
N ASP A 376 -4.18 21.75 16.70
CA ASP A 376 -4.75 22.88 17.48
C ASP A 376 -5.32 22.42 18.82
N VAL A 377 -5.84 21.18 18.87
CA VAL A 377 -6.40 20.55 20.07
C VAL A 377 -5.96 19.10 20.12
N VAL A 378 -5.42 18.67 21.27
CA VAL A 378 -5.16 17.26 21.57
C VAL A 378 -5.70 16.95 22.96
N ARG A 379 -6.66 16.05 23.02
CA ARG A 379 -7.24 15.47 24.25
C ARG A 379 -7.31 13.96 24.05
N ASN A 380 -7.61 13.19 25.07
CA ASN A 380 -7.74 11.75 24.96
C ASN A 380 -8.70 11.37 23.82
N GLU A 381 -9.88 11.95 23.82
CA GLU A 381 -10.97 11.55 22.91
C GLU A 381 -11.20 12.53 21.75
N VAL A 382 -10.48 13.65 21.73
CA VAL A 382 -10.69 14.68 20.70
C VAL A 382 -9.36 15.19 20.19
N ILE A 383 -9.20 15.21 18.87
CA ILE A 383 -8.09 15.88 18.19
C ILE A 383 -8.62 16.81 17.11
N ALA A 384 -8.00 17.98 16.97
CA ALA A 384 -8.19 18.86 15.83
C ALA A 384 -6.83 19.19 15.23
N TYR A 385 -6.65 18.90 13.93
CA TYR A 385 -5.44 19.22 13.18
C TYR A 385 -5.79 19.88 11.84
N ARG A 386 -4.82 20.59 11.28
CA ARG A 386 -4.97 21.26 9.99
C ARG A 386 -3.96 20.71 8.98
N VAL A 387 -4.43 20.59 7.75
CA VAL A 387 -3.61 20.39 6.57
C VAL A 387 -3.56 21.71 5.81
N THR A 388 -2.37 22.24 5.56
CA THR A 388 -2.20 23.59 5.03
C THR A 388 -1.14 23.67 3.94
N ASP A 389 -1.39 24.51 2.95
CA ASP A 389 -0.37 25.04 2.04
C ASP A 389 -0.30 26.59 2.16
N ALA A 390 0.34 27.25 1.23
CA ALA A 390 0.47 28.72 1.25
C ALA A 390 -0.88 29.47 1.10
N SER A 391 -1.92 28.81 0.60
CA SER A 391 -3.18 29.46 0.18
C SER A 391 -4.44 28.80 0.73
N HIS A 392 -4.33 27.54 1.19
CA HIS A 392 -5.46 26.74 1.57
C HIS A 392 -5.28 26.13 2.97
N THR A 393 -6.39 25.89 3.63
CA THR A 393 -6.44 25.18 4.91
C THR A 393 -7.63 24.23 4.92
N LEU A 394 -7.41 23.02 5.37
CA LEU A 394 -8.43 22.03 5.67
C LEU A 394 -8.27 21.64 7.14
N ALA A 395 -9.32 21.80 7.93
CA ALA A 395 -9.34 21.38 9.32
C ALA A 395 -10.06 20.04 9.47
N VAL A 396 -9.50 19.16 10.28
CA VAL A 396 -10.07 17.84 10.61
C VAL A 396 -10.22 17.74 12.10
N VAL A 397 -11.41 17.37 12.55
CA VAL A 397 -11.69 17.10 13.95
C VAL A 397 -12.18 15.67 14.09
N LEU A 398 -11.59 14.91 15.00
CA LEU A 398 -12.05 13.57 15.39
C LEU A 398 -12.55 13.62 16.82
N ASN A 399 -13.69 12.97 17.07
CA ASN A 399 -14.26 12.77 18.39
C ASN A 399 -14.54 11.28 18.61
N THR A 400 -13.82 10.65 19.52
CA THR A 400 -14.03 9.25 19.94
C THR A 400 -14.80 9.14 21.26
N GLY A 401 -15.20 10.30 21.83
CA GLY A 401 -15.97 10.39 23.07
C GLY A 401 -17.45 10.08 22.89
N ASP A 402 -18.13 9.83 24.00
CA ASP A 402 -19.56 9.50 24.05
C ASP A 402 -20.46 10.75 24.02
N GLU A 403 -19.86 11.94 24.12
CA GLU A 403 -20.54 13.22 24.09
C GLU A 403 -20.14 14.05 22.87
N THR A 404 -21.00 14.98 22.45
CA THR A 404 -20.65 15.97 21.44
C THR A 404 -19.48 16.84 21.91
N ALA A 405 -18.45 16.97 21.08
CA ALA A 405 -17.33 17.86 21.35
C ALA A 405 -17.57 19.25 20.77
N GLU A 406 -17.32 20.27 21.59
CA GLU A 406 -17.32 21.67 21.18
C GLU A 406 -15.90 22.21 21.21
N LEU A 407 -15.47 22.84 20.13
CA LEU A 407 -14.11 23.34 19.93
C LEU A 407 -14.12 24.68 19.23
N ARG A 408 -13.03 25.42 19.45
CA ARG A 408 -12.72 26.61 18.67
C ARG A 408 -11.43 26.40 17.90
N LEU A 409 -11.52 26.61 16.58
CA LEU A 409 -10.38 26.48 15.70
C LEU A 409 -9.84 27.87 15.29
N PRO A 410 -8.52 28.03 15.10
CA PRO A 410 -7.90 29.30 14.73
C PRO A 410 -7.98 29.56 13.21
N THR A 411 -9.17 29.39 12.64
CA THR A 411 -9.42 29.66 11.20
C THR A 411 -10.69 30.52 11.11
N ALA A 412 -10.64 31.58 10.29
CA ALA A 412 -11.67 32.58 10.27
C ALA A 412 -12.94 32.13 9.54
N ASP A 413 -12.79 31.33 8.49
CA ASP A 413 -13.86 30.85 7.62
C ASP A 413 -13.76 29.35 7.45
N GLY A 414 -14.91 28.70 7.25
CA GLY A 414 -14.93 27.27 6.97
C GLY A 414 -16.30 26.76 6.60
N ARG A 415 -16.33 25.86 5.62
CA ARG A 415 -17.51 25.12 5.21
C ARG A 415 -17.35 23.64 5.55
N VAL A 416 -18.37 23.06 6.16
CA VAL A 416 -18.39 21.60 6.39
C VAL A 416 -18.37 20.89 5.03
N ALA A 417 -17.30 20.11 4.82
CA ALA A 417 -17.10 19.32 3.62
C ALA A 417 -17.57 17.87 3.79
N ALA A 418 -17.44 17.33 5.01
CA ALA A 418 -17.91 15.99 5.38
C ALA A 418 -17.93 15.83 6.90
N GLY A 419 -18.65 14.83 7.40
CA GLY A 419 -18.72 14.47 8.81
C GLY A 419 -20.04 14.87 9.47
N ASP A 420 -20.15 14.59 10.77
CA ASP A 420 -21.34 14.86 11.57
C ASP A 420 -21.03 15.95 12.62
N GLY A 421 -21.43 17.18 12.29
CA GLY A 421 -21.17 18.34 13.11
C GLY A 421 -21.51 19.66 12.41
N THR A 422 -21.17 20.76 13.06
CA THR A 422 -21.39 22.11 12.54
C THR A 422 -20.12 22.95 12.60
N ALA A 423 -20.06 23.96 11.75
CA ALA A 423 -19.02 24.99 11.78
C ALA A 423 -19.65 26.35 11.59
N ALA A 424 -19.36 27.30 12.46
CA ALA A 424 -19.88 28.67 12.41
C ALA A 424 -18.79 29.67 12.75
N ALA A 425 -18.77 30.80 12.01
CA ALA A 425 -17.84 31.89 12.30
C ALA A 425 -18.09 32.46 13.71
N GLY A 426 -17.06 32.50 14.53
CA GLY A 426 -17.10 33.13 15.85
C GLY A 426 -16.78 34.62 15.80
N GLY A 427 -17.19 35.37 16.81
CA GLY A 427 -17.13 36.82 16.83
C GLY A 427 -15.73 37.45 16.89
N ASP A 428 -14.68 36.64 17.06
CA ASP A 428 -13.29 37.08 17.22
C ASP A 428 -12.32 36.53 16.14
N GLY A 429 -12.87 36.10 15.00
CA GLY A 429 -12.08 35.61 13.87
C GLY A 429 -11.68 34.12 13.94
N GLY A 430 -12.22 33.35 14.89
CA GLY A 430 -12.08 31.89 14.91
C GLY A 430 -13.34 31.18 14.42
N LEU A 431 -13.29 29.86 14.27
CA LEU A 431 -14.39 28.99 13.87
C LEU A 431 -14.85 28.14 15.06
N ASP A 432 -16.13 28.32 15.46
CA ASP A 432 -16.76 27.45 16.44
C ASP A 432 -17.27 26.19 15.76
N VAL A 433 -16.84 25.03 16.21
CA VAL A 433 -17.21 23.73 15.65
C VAL A 433 -17.82 22.82 16.69
N THR A 434 -18.81 22.04 16.28
CA THR A 434 -19.34 20.92 17.07
C THR A 434 -19.10 19.64 16.28
N VAL A 435 -18.76 18.55 16.98
CA VAL A 435 -18.58 17.23 16.36
C VAL A 435 -19.32 16.20 17.22
N ALA A 436 -20.21 15.43 16.60
CA ALA A 436 -20.99 14.41 17.27
C ALA A 436 -20.09 13.34 17.92
N ALA A 437 -20.64 12.61 18.89
CA ALA A 437 -19.98 11.47 19.51
C ALA A 437 -19.55 10.43 18.46
N HIS A 438 -18.37 9.83 18.61
CA HIS A 438 -17.80 8.80 17.73
C HIS A 438 -17.81 9.17 16.24
N SER A 439 -17.50 10.42 15.95
CA SER A 439 -17.58 10.96 14.60
C SER A 439 -16.36 11.82 14.23
N TYR A 440 -16.44 12.41 13.07
CA TYR A 440 -15.44 13.34 12.54
C TYR A 440 -16.11 14.55 11.89
N LEU A 441 -15.33 15.60 11.69
CA LEU A 441 -15.71 16.77 10.90
C LEU A 441 -14.54 17.22 10.03
N ILE A 442 -14.81 17.48 8.77
CA ILE A 442 -13.84 18.09 7.84
C ILE A 442 -14.41 19.43 7.41
N VAL A 443 -13.61 20.48 7.59
CA VAL A 443 -13.95 21.88 7.24
C VAL A 443 -12.92 22.39 6.24
N THR A 444 -13.39 22.97 5.13
CA THR A 444 -12.56 23.52 4.05
C THR A 444 -12.84 25.00 3.86
#